data_70cfd00ce3ea365a943dc0f31af29b22
#
_entry.id   70cfd00ce3ea365a943dc0f31af29b22
#
_cell.length_a   1.000
_cell.length_b   1.000
_cell.length_c   1.000
_cell.angle_alpha   90.00
_cell.angle_beta   90.00
_cell.angle_gamma   90.00
#
_symmetry.space_group_name_H-M   'P 1'
#
loop_
_entity.id
_entity.type
_entity.pdbx_description
1 polymer ?
#
loop_
_entity_poly.entity_id
_entity_poly.type
_entity_poly.pdbx_seq_one_letter_code
_entity_poly.pdbx_strand_id
1 'polypeptide(L)'
;MSKDISIRNGANLNLKGGASKEFGVAKKSLTYALNPDDFFSLNPRMLVKEGDKVSHGQPVFYDKNHEDVKIVSPVSGIIKEIVRGDKRKILYVIIQKEGDDIIKFDIPSISKLSKDKIIELLIDSGSLAYIKQRPYNIIAKTNKLPKSIFV
;
A
#
# COMPACT_ATOMS: atom_id res chain seq x y z
N MET A 1 -18.27 -13.94 22.69
CA MET A 1 -17.66 -13.45 23.94
C MET A 1 -16.20 -13.11 23.63
N SER A 2 -15.81 -11.86 23.76
CA SER A 2 -14.40 -11.47 23.73
C SER A 2 -13.76 -11.88 25.04
N LYS A 3 -12.61 -12.57 24.98
CA LYS A 3 -11.80 -12.84 26.16
C LYS A 3 -10.83 -11.68 26.34
N ASP A 4 -10.94 -10.95 27.42
CA ASP A 4 -9.92 -9.99 27.83
C ASP A 4 -8.67 -10.74 28.28
N ILE A 5 -7.56 -10.46 27.60
CA ILE A 5 -6.25 -11.04 27.96
C ILE A 5 -5.45 -9.93 28.64
N SER A 6 -5.18 -10.09 29.92
CA SER A 6 -4.32 -9.19 30.69
C SER A 6 -2.89 -9.72 30.69
N ILE A 7 -1.95 -8.93 30.16
CA ILE A 7 -0.52 -9.24 30.19
C ILE A 7 0.11 -8.48 31.35
N ARG A 8 0.59 -9.19 32.36
CA ARG A 8 1.20 -8.60 33.57
C ARG A 8 2.63 -8.08 33.35
N ASN A 9 3.38 -8.75 32.46
CA ASN A 9 4.77 -8.40 32.15
C ASN A 9 4.87 -8.10 30.66
N GLY A 10 5.18 -6.87 30.32
CA GLY A 10 5.51 -6.48 28.96
C GLY A 10 6.98 -6.78 28.61
N ALA A 11 7.28 -6.95 27.33
CA ALA A 11 8.67 -7.01 26.83
C ALA A 11 9.18 -5.58 26.61
N ASN A 12 9.79 -4.97 27.61
CA ASN A 12 10.41 -3.67 27.49
C ASN A 12 11.84 -3.82 26.96
N LEU A 13 12.11 -3.21 25.81
CA LEU A 13 13.47 -3.08 25.30
C LEU A 13 14.08 -1.81 25.87
N ASN A 14 15.15 -1.94 26.68
CA ASN A 14 15.87 -0.80 27.25
C ASN A 14 16.79 -0.18 26.18
N LEU A 15 16.21 0.57 25.24
CA LEU A 15 16.97 1.34 24.27
C LEU A 15 17.39 2.67 24.87
N LYS A 16 18.65 3.07 24.64
CA LYS A 16 19.11 4.41 25.00
C LYS A 16 18.52 5.44 24.03
N GLY A 17 17.94 6.50 24.60
CA GLY A 17 17.31 7.59 23.85
C GLY A 17 15.82 7.33 23.56
N GLY A 18 15.15 8.36 23.12
CA GLY A 18 13.73 8.35 22.73
C GLY A 18 13.52 9.28 21.55
N ALA A 19 12.57 8.94 20.69
CA ALA A 19 12.14 9.86 19.65
C ALA A 19 11.44 11.08 20.28
N SER A 20 11.64 12.26 19.69
CA SER A 20 10.84 13.42 20.07
C SER A 20 9.36 13.15 19.76
N LYS A 21 8.45 13.68 20.59
CA LYS A 21 7.00 13.56 20.37
C LYS A 21 6.47 14.68 19.46
N GLU A 22 7.31 15.19 18.59
CA GLU A 22 6.98 16.28 17.66
C GLU A 22 6.78 15.74 16.25
N PHE A 23 5.83 16.32 15.51
CA PHE A 23 5.66 16.03 14.10
C PHE A 23 6.73 16.79 13.30
N GLY A 24 7.64 16.06 12.66
CA GLY A 24 8.60 16.66 11.75
C GLY A 24 7.96 17.03 10.42
N VAL A 25 8.43 18.11 9.81
CA VAL A 25 8.05 18.48 8.43
C VAL A 25 9.07 17.89 7.48
N ALA A 26 8.67 16.89 6.71
CA ALA A 26 9.52 16.32 5.66
C ALA A 26 9.68 17.30 4.50
N LYS A 27 10.89 17.42 3.96
CA LYS A 27 11.13 18.17 2.72
C LYS A 27 10.41 17.48 1.57
N LYS A 28 9.72 18.25 0.73
CA LYS A 28 9.08 17.73 -0.49
C LYS A 28 10.17 17.21 -1.43
N SER A 29 10.01 15.97 -1.88
CA SER A 29 10.88 15.40 -2.91
C SER A 29 10.33 15.68 -4.31
N LEU A 30 11.22 15.79 -5.29
CA LEU A 30 10.85 15.89 -6.70
C LEU A 30 10.68 14.51 -7.35
N THR A 31 11.21 13.46 -6.71
CA THR A 31 11.13 12.08 -7.20
C THR A 31 10.67 11.15 -6.09
N TYR A 32 9.87 10.17 -6.47
CA TYR A 32 9.36 9.11 -5.61
C TYR A 32 9.64 7.76 -6.25
N ALA A 33 9.89 6.75 -5.44
CA ALA A 33 10.12 5.40 -5.93
C ALA A 33 9.15 4.42 -5.26
N LEU A 34 8.53 3.56 -6.06
CA LEU A 34 7.79 2.41 -5.59
C LEU A 34 8.71 1.19 -5.66
N ASN A 35 8.90 0.51 -4.53
CA ASN A 35 9.68 -0.71 -4.44
C ASN A 35 8.73 -1.91 -4.26
N PRO A 36 8.64 -2.83 -5.24
CA PRO A 36 7.79 -4.01 -5.09
C PRO A 36 8.17 -4.92 -3.91
N ASP A 37 9.45 -4.93 -3.50
CA ASP A 37 9.93 -5.75 -2.38
C ASP A 37 9.40 -5.26 -1.01
N ASP A 38 8.87 -4.03 -0.91
CA ASP A 38 8.18 -3.54 0.29
C ASP A 38 6.86 -4.29 0.55
N PHE A 39 6.35 -4.99 -0.47
CA PHE A 39 5.14 -5.78 -0.42
C PHE A 39 5.49 -7.28 -0.44
N PHE A 40 5.67 -7.86 0.72
CA PHE A 40 6.08 -9.25 0.85
C PHE A 40 5.20 -10.22 0.05
N SER A 41 5.84 -11.11 -0.73
CA SER A 41 5.18 -12.11 -1.59
C SER A 41 4.46 -11.55 -2.84
N LEU A 42 4.59 -10.25 -3.15
CA LEU A 42 4.02 -9.65 -4.35
C LEU A 42 4.86 -9.98 -5.59
N ASN A 43 4.21 -10.42 -6.67
CA ASN A 43 4.82 -10.64 -7.98
C ASN A 43 4.34 -9.54 -8.95
N PRO A 44 5.13 -8.46 -9.17
CA PRO A 44 4.64 -7.27 -9.83
C PRO A 44 4.45 -7.46 -11.33
N ARG A 45 3.29 -7.03 -11.85
CA ARG A 45 3.03 -6.85 -13.28
C ARG A 45 2.67 -5.39 -13.55
N MET A 46 3.45 -4.76 -14.43
CA MET A 46 3.30 -3.34 -14.75
C MET A 46 2.01 -3.07 -15.51
N LEU A 47 1.36 -1.96 -15.14
CA LEU A 47 0.23 -1.35 -15.85
C LEU A 47 0.64 -0.13 -16.66
N VAL A 48 1.83 0.41 -16.38
CA VAL A 48 2.36 1.64 -16.99
C VAL A 48 3.74 1.37 -17.59
N LYS A 49 4.17 2.28 -18.44
CA LYS A 49 5.49 2.30 -19.10
C LYS A 49 6.25 3.57 -18.73
N GLU A 50 7.56 3.59 -19.01
CA GLU A 50 8.36 4.81 -18.94
C GLU A 50 7.80 5.88 -19.87
N GLY A 51 7.70 7.11 -19.37
CA GLY A 51 7.10 8.25 -20.05
C GLY A 51 5.60 8.40 -19.83
N ASP A 52 4.89 7.42 -19.29
CA ASP A 52 3.47 7.54 -19.02
C ASP A 52 3.19 8.56 -17.90
N LYS A 53 2.14 9.36 -18.06
CA LYS A 53 1.61 10.20 -16.99
C LYS A 53 0.75 9.40 -16.05
N VAL A 54 0.89 9.65 -14.76
CA VAL A 54 0.10 9.02 -13.70
C VAL A 54 -0.46 10.06 -12.75
N SER A 55 -1.67 9.85 -12.30
CA SER A 55 -2.30 10.63 -11.23
C SER A 55 -2.02 10.00 -9.87
N HIS A 56 -2.04 10.79 -8.79
CA HIS A 56 -2.02 10.26 -7.43
C HIS A 56 -3.20 9.30 -7.23
N GLY A 57 -2.95 8.09 -6.76
CA GLY A 57 -3.95 7.02 -6.61
C GLY A 57 -4.14 6.14 -7.86
N GLN A 58 -3.49 6.44 -8.99
CA GLN A 58 -3.57 5.62 -10.19
C GLN A 58 -2.75 4.32 -10.02
N PRO A 59 -3.30 3.13 -10.37
CA PRO A 59 -2.56 1.88 -10.34
C PRO A 59 -1.33 1.90 -11.26
N VAL A 60 -0.18 1.52 -10.70
CA VAL A 60 1.12 1.47 -11.40
C VAL A 60 1.49 0.03 -11.74
N PHE A 61 1.28 -0.88 -10.81
CA PHE A 61 1.43 -2.32 -11.01
C PHE A 61 0.50 -3.09 -10.09
N TYR A 62 0.30 -4.37 -10.37
CA TYR A 62 -0.52 -5.28 -9.57
C TYR A 62 0.20 -6.60 -9.31
N ASP A 63 -0.32 -7.40 -8.37
CA ASP A 63 0.20 -8.75 -8.12
C ASP A 63 -0.32 -9.73 -9.16
N LYS A 64 0.58 -10.35 -9.92
CA LYS A 64 0.25 -11.37 -10.93
C LYS A 64 -0.55 -12.55 -10.35
N ASN A 65 -0.35 -12.87 -9.07
CA ASN A 65 -1.03 -13.97 -8.41
C ASN A 65 -2.39 -13.57 -7.82
N HIS A 66 -2.63 -12.26 -7.63
CA HIS A 66 -3.85 -11.67 -7.09
C HIS A 66 -4.10 -10.31 -7.73
N GLU A 67 -4.80 -10.28 -8.86
CA GLU A 67 -5.00 -9.07 -9.67
C GLU A 67 -5.76 -7.95 -8.93
N ASP A 68 -6.51 -8.30 -7.88
CA ASP A 68 -7.15 -7.33 -6.98
C ASP A 68 -6.15 -6.48 -6.20
N VAL A 69 -4.92 -6.97 -6.00
CA VAL A 69 -3.88 -6.26 -5.27
C VAL A 69 -3.15 -5.31 -6.21
N LYS A 70 -3.54 -4.04 -6.16
CA LYS A 70 -2.96 -2.97 -6.97
C LYS A 70 -2.11 -2.05 -6.11
N ILE A 71 -0.95 -1.66 -6.61
CA ILE A 71 -0.09 -0.66 -5.99
C ILE A 71 -0.23 0.62 -6.79
N VAL A 72 -0.63 1.68 -6.10
CA VAL A 72 -0.98 2.97 -6.71
C VAL A 72 0.14 3.98 -6.57
N SER A 73 0.13 4.98 -7.47
CA SER A 73 1.09 6.08 -7.40
C SER A 73 0.84 6.96 -6.18
N PRO A 74 1.86 7.27 -5.37
CA PRO A 74 1.76 8.17 -4.23
C PRO A 74 1.71 9.65 -4.62
N VAL A 75 1.97 9.97 -5.89
CA VAL A 75 2.00 11.34 -6.42
C VAL A 75 1.54 11.37 -7.87
N SER A 76 1.13 12.55 -8.33
CA SER A 76 0.95 12.81 -9.76
C SER A 76 2.29 13.09 -10.41
N GLY A 77 2.48 12.63 -11.64
CA GLY A 77 3.73 12.85 -12.34
C GLY A 77 3.92 11.97 -13.57
N ILE A 78 5.18 11.77 -13.92
CA ILE A 78 5.59 10.96 -15.07
C ILE A 78 6.43 9.78 -14.57
N ILE A 79 6.20 8.60 -15.11
CA ILE A 79 7.06 7.44 -14.89
C ILE A 79 8.40 7.71 -15.55
N LYS A 80 9.39 8.07 -14.74
CA LYS A 80 10.72 8.46 -15.22
C LYS A 80 11.52 7.25 -15.67
N GLU A 81 11.47 6.17 -14.87
CA GLU A 81 12.31 4.99 -15.09
C GLU A 81 11.70 3.77 -14.38
N ILE A 82 11.84 2.59 -14.99
CA ILE A 82 11.53 1.29 -14.39
C ILE A 82 12.85 0.53 -14.25
N VAL A 83 13.47 0.66 -13.07
CA VAL A 83 14.75 0.03 -12.75
C VAL A 83 14.57 -1.49 -12.64
N ARG A 84 15.34 -2.24 -13.40
CA ARG A 84 15.30 -3.70 -13.42
C ARG A 84 16.66 -4.28 -13.01
N GLY A 85 16.59 -5.32 -12.21
CA GLY A 85 17.74 -6.14 -11.83
C GLY A 85 17.83 -7.42 -12.62
N ASP A 86 18.50 -8.40 -12.03
CA ASP A 86 18.68 -9.73 -12.63
C ASP A 86 17.35 -10.38 -12.99
N LYS A 87 17.35 -11.15 -14.09
CA LYS A 87 16.16 -11.85 -14.60
C LYS A 87 14.96 -10.93 -14.83
N ARG A 88 15.21 -9.63 -15.12
CA ARG A 88 14.20 -8.57 -15.32
C ARG A 88 13.33 -8.29 -14.09
N LYS A 89 13.77 -8.64 -12.87
CA LYS A 89 13.08 -8.27 -11.64
C LYS A 89 12.94 -6.75 -11.57
N ILE A 90 11.74 -6.26 -11.29
CA ILE A 90 11.50 -4.83 -11.06
C ILE A 90 12.02 -4.49 -9.66
N LEU A 91 12.99 -3.58 -9.59
CA LEU A 91 13.56 -3.10 -8.34
C LEU A 91 12.85 -1.83 -7.88
N TYR A 92 12.70 -0.85 -8.80
CA TYR A 92 12.06 0.42 -8.49
C TYR A 92 11.26 0.92 -9.70
N VAL A 93 10.14 1.58 -9.41
CA VAL A 93 9.42 2.40 -10.37
C VAL A 93 9.57 3.86 -9.92
N ILE A 94 10.36 4.63 -10.64
CA ILE A 94 10.71 6.01 -10.30
C ILE A 94 9.70 6.95 -10.95
N ILE A 95 9.06 7.80 -10.15
CA ILE A 95 8.07 8.77 -10.58
C ILE A 95 8.63 10.16 -10.34
N GLN A 96 8.76 10.94 -11.41
CA GLN A 96 9.05 12.38 -11.33
C GLN A 96 7.74 13.09 -11.01
N LYS A 97 7.67 13.76 -9.86
CA LYS A 97 6.47 14.50 -9.48
C LYS A 97 6.20 15.65 -10.44
N GLU A 98 4.99 15.69 -11.00
CA GLU A 98 4.49 16.77 -11.87
C GLU A 98 2.97 16.86 -11.73
N GLY A 99 2.46 18.06 -11.47
CA GLY A 99 1.03 18.30 -11.25
C GLY A 99 0.52 17.84 -9.88
N ASP A 100 -0.78 17.96 -9.70
CA ASP A 100 -1.49 17.61 -8.46
C ASP A 100 -2.82 16.88 -8.73
N ASP A 101 -2.91 16.15 -9.85
CA ASP A 101 -4.10 15.38 -10.22
C ASP A 101 -4.29 14.21 -9.26
N ILE A 102 -5.48 14.11 -8.66
CA ILE A 102 -5.80 13.08 -7.65
C ILE A 102 -7.03 12.31 -8.09
N ILE A 103 -6.95 10.99 -8.09
CA ILE A 103 -8.13 10.14 -8.25
C ILE A 103 -8.97 10.23 -6.98
N LYS A 104 -10.22 10.67 -7.14
CA LYS A 104 -11.18 10.77 -6.03
C LYS A 104 -12.12 9.57 -6.08
N PHE A 105 -12.36 8.99 -4.90
CA PHE A 105 -13.32 7.91 -4.73
C PHE A 105 -14.58 8.46 -4.08
N ASP A 106 -15.75 8.09 -4.60
CA ASP A 106 -17.02 8.39 -3.95
C ASP A 106 -17.24 7.39 -2.81
N ILE A 107 -17.11 7.89 -1.58
CA ILE A 107 -17.25 7.08 -0.37
C ILE A 107 -18.60 7.41 0.28
N PRO A 108 -19.59 6.51 0.20
CA PRO A 108 -20.86 6.71 0.88
C PRO A 108 -20.70 6.80 2.40
N SER A 109 -21.71 7.32 3.09
CA SER A 109 -21.71 7.30 4.55
C SER A 109 -21.57 5.87 5.09
N ILE A 110 -20.87 5.70 6.21
CA ILE A 110 -20.56 4.39 6.82
C ILE A 110 -21.81 3.52 6.97
N SER A 111 -22.95 4.13 7.33
CA SER A 111 -24.24 3.43 7.49
C SER A 111 -24.81 2.82 6.20
N LYS A 112 -24.33 3.25 5.03
CA LYS A 112 -24.76 2.79 3.71
C LYS A 112 -23.76 1.87 3.03
N LEU A 113 -22.60 1.62 3.65
CA LEU A 113 -21.56 0.75 3.10
C LEU A 113 -21.93 -0.71 3.31
N SER A 114 -22.11 -1.45 2.21
CA SER A 114 -22.12 -2.90 2.23
C SER A 114 -20.70 -3.45 2.28
N LYS A 115 -20.56 -4.71 2.71
CA LYS A 115 -19.26 -5.42 2.72
C LYS A 115 -18.62 -5.43 1.32
N ASP A 116 -19.41 -5.73 0.29
CA ASP A 116 -18.88 -5.82 -1.08
C ASP A 116 -18.40 -4.46 -1.57
N LYS A 117 -19.12 -3.39 -1.23
CA LYS A 117 -18.70 -2.03 -1.56
C LYS A 117 -17.42 -1.61 -0.84
N ILE A 118 -17.22 -2.07 0.40
CA ILE A 118 -15.96 -1.83 1.13
C ILE A 118 -14.80 -2.55 0.43
N ILE A 119 -14.99 -3.82 0.04
CA ILE A 119 -13.96 -4.58 -0.68
C ILE A 119 -13.62 -3.92 -2.00
N GLU A 120 -14.62 -3.51 -2.78
CA GLU A 120 -14.44 -2.78 -4.04
C GLU A 120 -13.61 -1.49 -3.84
N LEU A 121 -13.96 -0.67 -2.86
CA LEU A 121 -13.22 0.55 -2.54
C LEU A 121 -11.77 0.27 -2.12
N LEU A 122 -11.52 -0.80 -1.36
CA LEU A 122 -10.17 -1.21 -0.97
C LEU A 122 -9.32 -1.65 -2.17
N ILE A 123 -9.93 -2.34 -3.14
CA ILE A 123 -9.29 -2.76 -4.39
C ILE A 123 -8.97 -1.54 -5.25
N ASP A 124 -9.96 -0.68 -5.48
CA ASP A 124 -9.83 0.46 -6.39
C ASP A 124 -8.86 1.53 -5.87
N SER A 125 -8.87 1.76 -4.57
CA SER A 125 -7.94 2.70 -3.93
C SER A 125 -6.52 2.15 -3.74
N GLY A 126 -6.27 0.85 -4.00
CA GLY A 126 -5.01 0.19 -3.69
C GLY A 126 -4.76 -0.05 -2.20
N SER A 127 -5.72 0.29 -1.34
CA SER A 127 -5.60 0.14 0.13
C SER A 127 -5.53 -1.32 0.57
N LEU A 128 -6.03 -2.24 -0.25
CA LEU A 128 -5.95 -3.69 0.01
C LEU A 128 -4.51 -4.16 0.22
N ALA A 129 -3.54 -3.56 -0.47
CA ALA A 129 -2.12 -3.91 -0.37
C ALA A 129 -1.54 -3.75 1.06
N TYR A 130 -2.17 -2.93 1.89
CA TYR A 130 -1.72 -2.66 3.26
C TYR A 130 -2.41 -3.54 4.31
N ILE A 131 -3.44 -4.30 3.93
CA ILE A 131 -4.12 -5.25 4.81
C ILE A 131 -3.38 -6.57 4.80
N LYS A 132 -2.82 -6.98 5.96
CA LYS A 132 -1.96 -8.16 6.08
C LYS A 132 -2.68 -9.31 6.76
N GLN A 133 -2.52 -10.51 6.20
CA GLN A 133 -3.02 -11.76 6.77
C GLN A 133 -1.98 -12.36 7.70
N ARG A 134 -2.33 -12.54 8.96
CA ARG A 134 -1.50 -13.23 9.95
C ARG A 134 -1.71 -14.76 9.89
N PRO A 135 -0.71 -15.57 10.27
CA PRO A 135 0.62 -15.24 10.79
C PRO A 135 1.66 -14.93 9.70
N TYR A 136 1.36 -15.13 8.42
CA TYR A 136 2.33 -15.14 7.32
C TYR A 136 2.75 -13.76 6.84
N ASN A 137 2.09 -12.70 7.30
CA ASN A 137 2.32 -11.31 6.89
C ASN A 137 2.21 -11.05 5.36
N ILE A 138 1.42 -11.87 4.68
CA ILE A 138 1.09 -11.70 3.25
C ILE A 138 -0.10 -10.76 3.09
N ILE A 139 -0.28 -10.20 1.90
CA ILE A 139 -1.44 -9.38 1.60
C ILE A 139 -2.72 -10.21 1.70
N ALA A 140 -3.76 -9.66 2.32
CA ALA A 140 -5.03 -10.34 2.51
C ALA A 140 -5.72 -10.63 1.17
N LYS A 141 -6.36 -11.80 1.07
CA LYS A 141 -7.08 -12.21 -0.14
C LYS A 141 -8.55 -11.83 -0.04
N THR A 142 -9.11 -11.30 -1.12
CA THR A 142 -10.53 -10.90 -1.20
C THR A 142 -11.50 -12.07 -1.17
N ASN A 143 -11.05 -13.26 -1.62
CA ASN A 143 -11.86 -14.47 -1.70
C ASN A 143 -11.96 -15.26 -0.37
N LYS A 144 -11.34 -14.78 0.70
CA LYS A 144 -11.38 -15.40 2.03
C LYS A 144 -11.84 -14.40 3.07
N LEU A 145 -12.85 -14.78 3.83
CA LEU A 145 -13.29 -13.99 4.96
C LEU A 145 -12.28 -14.08 6.11
N PRO A 146 -11.90 -12.95 6.72
CA PRO A 146 -11.08 -12.98 7.93
C PRO A 146 -11.88 -13.56 9.09
N LYS A 147 -11.21 -14.33 9.94
CA LYS A 147 -11.79 -14.81 11.21
C LYS A 147 -11.92 -13.67 12.24
N SER A 148 -10.97 -12.75 12.20
CA SER A 148 -10.91 -11.56 13.07
C SER A 148 -10.10 -10.48 12.37
N ILE A 149 -10.39 -9.21 12.67
CA ILE A 149 -9.65 -8.04 12.19
C ILE A 149 -9.01 -7.38 13.41
N PHE A 150 -7.71 -7.13 13.35
CA PHE A 150 -6.95 -6.41 14.38
C PHE A 150 -6.55 -5.04 13.82
N VAL A 151 -6.83 -4.01 14.60
CA VAL A 151 -6.54 -2.60 14.27
C VAL A 151 -5.53 -2.05 15.28
#